data_f5eddf822b6b5f418d12670ee6dbe745
#
_entry.id   f5eddf822b6b5f418d12670ee6dbe745
#
_cell.length_a   1.000
_cell.length_b   1.000
_cell.length_c   1.000
_cell.angle_alpha   90.00
_cell.angle_beta   90.00
_cell.angle_gamma   90.00
#
_symmetry.space_group_name_H-M   'P 1'
#
loop_
_entity.id
_entity.type
_entity.pdbx_description
1 polymer ?
#
loop_
_entity_poly.entity_id
_entity_poly.type
_entity_poly.pdbx_seq_one_letter_code
_entity_poly.pdbx_strand_id
1 'polypeptide(L)'
;MAQPNLPAVTAIVVAAGASRRMGFDKLSYRLPDGRTVLETSCAALAAHPAITQLVLVCGGNRAACEAIAAACPKPCAVVQGGATRADSVRNGLAAATGELVAIHDAARPFVSESVITAALTAAAETGAAAPAVPVKDTVKVADPSGRVLDTPDRATLYAVQTPQCFRRALYTQALAAVTGEKARLVTDDCSLFELAGLPVRLTEGDYANYKITTKEDLQKEKTMRIGHGYDVHRLVEDRKLIMGGVEIPYEKGLLGHSDADVLLHAVMDAVLGAAALGDIDQHFPDNDPAYKGADSLALTREVARIIAEHGYKVGNIDATILCQRPKLAPHIPAMRRNIADAFGLPVDAVSVKATTEEHLGFTGEGLGIAAHAVALIE
;
A
#
# COMPACT_ATOMS: atom_id res chain seq x y z
N MET A 1 1.95 -0.95 31.36
CA MET A 1 1.21 -2.05 32.01
C MET A 1 2.12 -3.26 31.99
N ALA A 2 2.18 -4.05 33.08
CA ALA A 2 2.95 -5.30 33.10
C ALA A 2 2.39 -6.25 32.03
N GLN A 3 3.26 -6.86 31.22
CA GLN A 3 2.81 -7.86 30.24
C GLN A 3 2.21 -9.05 30.97
N PRO A 4 1.07 -9.59 30.48
CA PRO A 4 0.50 -10.80 31.09
C PRO A 4 1.53 -11.94 31.01
N ASN A 5 1.68 -12.68 32.09
CA ASN A 5 2.57 -13.84 32.10
C ASN A 5 1.91 -14.97 31.29
N LEU A 6 2.11 -14.95 29.98
CA LEU A 6 1.56 -15.93 29.06
C LEU A 6 2.44 -17.18 29.00
N PRO A 7 1.86 -18.39 28.88
CA PRO A 7 2.65 -19.60 28.60
C PRO A 7 3.35 -19.48 27.22
N ALA A 8 4.31 -20.37 26.96
CA ALA A 8 5.04 -20.40 25.69
C ALA A 8 4.07 -20.51 24.51
N VAL A 9 4.24 -19.64 23.51
CA VAL A 9 3.38 -19.55 22.33
C VAL A 9 4.14 -19.94 21.06
N THR A 10 3.55 -20.84 20.27
CA THR A 10 3.99 -21.07 18.89
C THR A 10 3.05 -20.35 17.91
N ALA A 11 3.59 -19.47 17.08
CA ALA A 11 2.85 -18.90 15.95
C ALA A 11 2.97 -19.83 14.72
N ILE A 12 1.82 -20.26 14.17
CA ILE A 12 1.74 -21.07 12.96
C ILE A 12 1.28 -20.18 11.83
N VAL A 13 2.17 -19.86 10.89
CA VAL A 13 1.89 -19.00 9.72
C VAL A 13 1.50 -19.88 8.55
N VAL A 14 0.23 -19.81 8.13
CA VAL A 14 -0.29 -20.61 7.02
C VAL A 14 -0.03 -19.91 5.70
N ALA A 15 0.98 -20.38 4.97
CA ALA A 15 1.46 -19.82 3.71
C ALA A 15 1.29 -20.76 2.50
N ALA A 16 0.61 -21.91 2.65
CA ALA A 16 0.47 -22.93 1.60
C ALA A 16 -0.58 -22.62 0.53
N GLY A 17 -1.29 -21.48 0.62
CA GLY A 17 -2.37 -21.13 -0.31
C GLY A 17 -1.88 -20.73 -1.71
N ALA A 18 -2.52 -21.27 -2.76
CA ALA A 18 -2.11 -21.12 -4.17
C ALA A 18 -2.48 -19.77 -4.84
N SER A 19 -2.94 -18.77 -4.12
CA SER A 19 -3.29 -17.40 -4.62
C SER A 19 -4.12 -17.35 -5.93
N ARG A 20 -4.96 -18.36 -6.23
CA ARG A 20 -5.64 -18.57 -7.53
C ARG A 20 -6.43 -17.36 -8.05
N ARG A 21 -7.02 -16.54 -7.16
CA ARG A 21 -7.85 -15.38 -7.52
C ARG A 21 -7.04 -14.16 -7.99
N MET A 22 -5.75 -14.10 -7.69
CA MET A 22 -4.92 -12.94 -8.03
C MET A 22 -4.11 -13.11 -9.31
N GLY A 23 -3.95 -14.35 -9.83
CA GLY A 23 -3.14 -14.64 -11.02
C GLY A 23 -1.63 -14.61 -10.79
N PHE A 24 -1.19 -14.26 -9.58
CA PHE A 24 0.21 -14.29 -9.13
C PHE A 24 0.28 -14.66 -7.64
N ASP A 25 1.47 -15.01 -7.16
CA ASP A 25 1.66 -15.29 -5.73
C ASP A 25 1.66 -13.98 -4.91
N LYS A 26 0.54 -13.70 -4.24
CA LYS A 26 0.36 -12.50 -3.41
C LYS A 26 1.31 -12.44 -2.21
N LEU A 27 1.84 -13.58 -1.74
CA LEU A 27 2.75 -13.62 -0.60
C LEU A 27 4.14 -13.11 -0.95
N SER A 28 4.51 -13.18 -2.24
CA SER A 28 5.76 -12.63 -2.78
C SER A 28 5.66 -11.15 -3.20
N TYR A 29 4.44 -10.56 -3.16
CA TYR A 29 4.27 -9.15 -3.48
C TYR A 29 5.01 -8.28 -2.47
N ARG A 30 5.77 -7.29 -2.99
CA ARG A 30 6.52 -6.34 -2.15
C ARG A 30 5.64 -5.16 -1.76
N LEU A 31 5.58 -4.93 -0.46
CA LEU A 31 4.94 -3.75 0.13
C LEU A 31 5.84 -2.51 -0.03
N PRO A 32 5.33 -1.29 0.21
CA PRO A 32 6.10 -0.06 0.04
C PRO A 32 7.41 0.02 0.84
N ASP A 33 7.51 -0.72 1.95
CA ASP A 33 8.72 -0.84 2.77
C ASP A 33 9.77 -1.82 2.19
N GLY A 34 9.51 -2.40 1.02
CA GLY A 34 10.37 -3.33 0.31
C GLY A 34 10.26 -4.78 0.76
N ARG A 35 9.60 -5.08 1.88
CA ARG A 35 9.36 -6.45 2.36
C ARG A 35 8.20 -7.10 1.62
N THR A 36 8.25 -8.41 1.47
CA THR A 36 7.11 -9.17 0.95
C THR A 36 5.98 -9.25 1.99
N VAL A 37 4.75 -9.53 1.53
CA VAL A 37 3.59 -9.79 2.39
C VAL A 37 3.90 -10.90 3.41
N LEU A 38 4.60 -11.98 2.98
CA LEU A 38 5.00 -13.07 3.85
C LEU A 38 6.03 -12.62 4.91
N GLU A 39 7.06 -11.89 4.50
CA GLU A 39 8.09 -11.35 5.42
C GLU A 39 7.46 -10.45 6.47
N THR A 40 6.53 -9.57 6.08
CA THR A 40 5.86 -8.64 6.99
C THR A 40 4.98 -9.37 8.00
N SER A 41 4.17 -10.36 7.55
CA SER A 41 3.37 -11.19 8.45
C SER A 41 4.23 -11.95 9.46
N CYS A 42 5.34 -12.55 9.01
CA CYS A 42 6.25 -13.28 9.89
C CYS A 42 6.97 -12.36 10.88
N ALA A 43 7.39 -11.17 10.42
CA ALA A 43 8.07 -10.18 11.26
C ALA A 43 7.17 -9.66 12.39
N ALA A 44 5.90 -9.38 12.10
CA ALA A 44 4.93 -8.93 13.09
C ALA A 44 4.77 -9.96 14.24
N LEU A 45 4.67 -11.24 13.90
CA LEU A 45 4.56 -12.32 14.89
C LEU A 45 5.89 -12.55 15.62
N ALA A 46 7.02 -12.53 14.90
CA ALA A 46 8.34 -12.71 15.48
C ALA A 46 8.72 -11.60 16.47
N ALA A 47 8.23 -10.39 16.24
CA ALA A 47 8.47 -9.24 17.12
C ALA A 47 7.71 -9.35 18.46
N HIS A 48 6.59 -10.09 18.51
CA HIS A 48 5.76 -10.16 19.72
C HIS A 48 6.46 -10.96 20.83
N PRO A 49 6.62 -10.40 22.04
CA PRO A 49 7.46 -10.98 23.10
C PRO A 49 6.97 -12.34 23.61
N ALA A 50 5.65 -12.58 23.66
CA ALA A 50 5.09 -13.85 24.12
C ALA A 50 5.26 -15.01 23.12
N ILE A 51 5.51 -14.72 21.85
CA ILE A 51 5.75 -15.76 20.83
C ILE A 51 7.19 -16.24 20.95
N THR A 52 7.36 -17.53 21.26
CA THR A 52 8.67 -18.17 21.48
C THR A 52 9.14 -19.01 20.31
N GLN A 53 8.24 -19.36 19.40
CA GLN A 53 8.53 -20.17 18.22
C GLN A 53 7.63 -19.75 17.05
N LEU A 54 8.16 -19.79 15.81
CA LEU A 54 7.38 -19.73 14.57
C LEU A 54 7.40 -21.10 13.87
N VAL A 55 6.28 -21.43 13.21
CA VAL A 55 6.19 -22.56 12.28
C VAL A 55 5.59 -22.02 10.98
N LEU A 56 6.37 -22.06 9.89
CA LEU A 56 5.93 -21.61 8.57
C LEU A 56 5.41 -22.82 7.79
N VAL A 57 4.12 -22.82 7.44
CA VAL A 57 3.50 -23.87 6.66
C VAL A 57 3.51 -23.46 5.20
N CYS A 58 4.45 -24.01 4.43
CA CYS A 58 4.71 -23.63 3.05
C CYS A 58 3.94 -24.48 2.02
N GLY A 59 3.73 -23.90 0.85
CA GLY A 59 3.31 -24.58 -0.38
C GLY A 59 4.45 -24.59 -1.42
N GLY A 60 4.19 -24.05 -2.61
CA GLY A 60 5.21 -23.83 -3.64
C GLY A 60 6.27 -22.77 -3.32
N ASN A 61 6.08 -22.00 -2.24
CA ASN A 61 6.95 -20.92 -1.77
C ASN A 61 7.98 -21.36 -0.71
N ARG A 62 8.37 -22.63 -0.71
CA ARG A 62 9.25 -23.23 0.30
C ARG A 62 10.57 -22.48 0.48
N ALA A 63 11.24 -22.12 -0.62
CA ALA A 63 12.51 -21.39 -0.57
C ALA A 63 12.39 -20.03 0.14
N ALA A 64 11.29 -19.30 -0.09
CA ALA A 64 11.03 -18.04 0.61
C ALA A 64 10.80 -18.27 2.11
N CYS A 65 10.05 -19.32 2.49
CA CYS A 65 9.85 -19.68 3.89
C CYS A 65 11.17 -20.07 4.58
N GLU A 66 12.04 -20.80 3.91
CA GLU A 66 13.36 -21.19 4.43
C GLU A 66 14.29 -19.97 4.63
N ALA A 67 14.27 -19.01 3.68
CA ALA A 67 15.02 -17.76 3.81
C ALA A 67 14.53 -16.94 5.03
N ILE A 68 13.22 -16.82 5.20
CA ILE A 68 12.61 -16.13 6.36
C ILE A 68 12.96 -16.84 7.67
N ALA A 69 12.90 -18.18 7.69
CA ALA A 69 13.23 -18.96 8.86
C ALA A 69 14.71 -18.81 9.28
N ALA A 70 15.62 -18.74 8.31
CA ALA A 70 17.05 -18.54 8.55
C ALA A 70 17.34 -17.13 9.13
N ALA A 71 16.57 -16.12 8.76
CA ALA A 71 16.70 -14.74 9.25
C ALA A 71 15.88 -14.47 10.52
N CYS A 72 15.05 -15.40 10.95
CA CYS A 72 14.14 -15.21 12.10
C CYS A 72 14.93 -15.14 13.42
N PRO A 73 14.71 -14.13 14.29
CA PRO A 73 15.40 -14.02 15.57
C PRO A 73 14.95 -15.07 16.61
N LYS A 74 13.93 -15.86 16.27
CA LYS A 74 13.35 -16.89 17.15
C LYS A 74 13.43 -18.25 16.47
N PRO A 75 13.37 -19.37 17.23
CA PRO A 75 13.26 -20.70 16.65
C PRO A 75 12.15 -20.75 15.60
N CYS A 76 12.50 -21.13 14.38
CA CYS A 76 11.58 -21.13 13.26
C CYS A 76 11.70 -22.44 12.47
N ALA A 77 10.59 -23.18 12.36
CA ALA A 77 10.51 -24.41 11.58
C ALA A 77 9.73 -24.19 10.29
N VAL A 78 10.13 -24.86 9.21
CA VAL A 78 9.41 -24.87 7.92
C VAL A 78 8.85 -26.25 7.69
N VAL A 79 7.52 -26.34 7.52
CA VAL A 79 6.82 -27.58 7.26
C VAL A 79 6.01 -27.50 5.97
N GLN A 80 5.82 -28.64 5.30
CA GLN A 80 5.00 -28.70 4.09
C GLN A 80 3.51 -28.62 4.44
N GLY A 81 2.75 -27.81 3.70
CA GLY A 81 1.30 -27.77 3.78
C GLY A 81 0.64 -29.06 3.25
N GLY A 82 -0.60 -29.29 3.66
CA GLY A 82 -1.40 -30.40 3.20
C GLY A 82 -2.33 -30.07 2.04
N ALA A 83 -3.21 -31.00 1.69
CA ALA A 83 -4.19 -30.85 0.61
C ALA A 83 -5.24 -29.78 0.90
N THR A 84 -5.56 -29.59 2.19
CA THR A 84 -6.52 -28.58 2.67
C THR A 84 -5.85 -27.61 3.65
N ARG A 85 -6.56 -26.51 3.99
CA ARG A 85 -6.11 -25.60 5.05
C ARG A 85 -6.01 -26.33 6.39
N ALA A 86 -6.99 -27.18 6.71
CA ALA A 86 -6.97 -27.97 7.96
C ALA A 86 -5.78 -28.93 8.02
N ASP A 87 -5.43 -29.60 6.91
CA ASP A 87 -4.23 -30.45 6.86
C ASP A 87 -2.95 -29.65 7.03
N SER A 88 -2.90 -28.47 6.44
CA SER A 88 -1.78 -27.53 6.59
C SER A 88 -1.59 -27.11 8.04
N VAL A 89 -2.67 -26.76 8.74
CA VAL A 89 -2.63 -26.43 10.17
C VAL A 89 -2.21 -27.64 11.01
N ARG A 90 -2.70 -28.84 10.71
CA ARG A 90 -2.32 -30.09 11.38
C ARG A 90 -0.81 -30.35 11.28
N ASN A 91 -0.23 -30.14 10.10
CA ASN A 91 1.22 -30.26 9.89
C ASN A 91 2.00 -29.22 10.70
N GLY A 92 1.50 -27.98 10.77
CA GLY A 92 2.06 -26.94 11.61
C GLY A 92 2.02 -27.25 13.10
N LEU A 93 0.89 -27.78 13.57
CA LEU A 93 0.71 -28.21 14.97
C LEU A 93 1.68 -29.32 15.40
N ALA A 94 2.00 -30.25 14.49
CA ALA A 94 2.94 -31.33 14.78
C ALA A 94 4.35 -30.82 15.08
N ALA A 95 4.73 -29.64 14.56
CA ALA A 95 6.01 -28.98 14.82
C ALA A 95 5.94 -27.93 15.97
N ALA A 96 4.75 -27.64 16.47
CA ALA A 96 4.55 -26.65 17.53
C ALA A 96 4.93 -27.19 18.90
N THR A 97 5.71 -26.41 19.67
CA THR A 97 6.16 -26.76 21.01
C THR A 97 5.46 -25.98 22.12
N GLY A 98 4.88 -24.83 21.81
CA GLY A 98 4.20 -23.96 22.78
C GLY A 98 2.94 -24.60 23.38
N GLU A 99 2.57 -24.19 24.59
CA GLU A 99 1.30 -24.56 25.24
C GLU A 99 0.12 -23.86 24.54
N LEU A 100 0.33 -22.62 24.08
CA LEU A 100 -0.59 -21.90 23.20
C LEU A 100 -0.11 -21.96 21.76
N VAL A 101 -1.06 -21.96 20.83
CA VAL A 101 -0.81 -21.81 19.40
C VAL A 101 -1.59 -20.61 18.86
N ALA A 102 -0.94 -19.81 18.02
CA ALA A 102 -1.53 -18.67 17.32
C ALA A 102 -1.49 -18.97 15.82
N ILE A 103 -2.62 -19.34 15.24
CA ILE A 103 -2.73 -19.71 13.82
C ILE A 103 -3.03 -18.45 13.02
N HIS A 104 -2.13 -18.07 12.10
CA HIS A 104 -2.20 -16.83 11.38
C HIS A 104 -2.14 -17.03 9.85
N ASP A 105 -3.01 -16.34 9.15
CA ASP A 105 -2.96 -16.30 7.68
C ASP A 105 -1.78 -15.42 7.24
N ALA A 106 -0.83 -15.98 6.49
CA ALA A 106 0.31 -15.26 5.92
C ALA A 106 -0.09 -14.03 5.06
N ALA A 107 -1.34 -13.97 4.60
CA ALA A 107 -1.89 -12.88 3.82
C ALA A 107 -2.47 -11.72 4.67
N ARG A 108 -2.19 -11.66 5.98
CA ARG A 108 -2.55 -10.55 6.88
C ARG A 108 -1.27 -9.89 7.45
N PRO A 109 -0.56 -9.10 6.65
CA PRO A 109 0.74 -8.56 7.08
C PRO A 109 0.64 -7.47 8.17
N PHE A 110 -0.54 -6.89 8.39
CA PHE A 110 -0.73 -5.69 9.22
C PHE A 110 -1.33 -5.98 10.60
N VAL A 111 -1.11 -7.18 11.14
CA VAL A 111 -1.54 -7.50 12.49
C VAL A 111 -0.72 -6.71 13.51
N SER A 112 -1.40 -5.98 14.41
CA SER A 112 -0.76 -5.19 15.46
C SER A 112 -0.45 -6.04 16.69
N GLU A 113 0.55 -5.58 17.48
CA GLU A 113 0.91 -6.22 18.77
C GLU A 113 -0.28 -6.29 19.72
N SER A 114 -1.12 -5.24 19.77
CA SER A 114 -2.31 -5.19 20.62
C SER A 114 -3.33 -6.28 20.27
N VAL A 115 -3.58 -6.52 18.98
CA VAL A 115 -4.48 -7.58 18.51
C VAL A 115 -3.95 -8.95 18.88
N ILE A 116 -2.64 -9.20 18.71
CA ILE A 116 -2.00 -10.47 19.10
C ILE A 116 -2.10 -10.67 20.61
N THR A 117 -1.75 -9.65 21.42
CA THR A 117 -1.80 -9.70 22.88
C THR A 117 -3.21 -10.02 23.38
N ALA A 118 -4.24 -9.33 22.88
CA ALA A 118 -5.63 -9.53 23.28
C ALA A 118 -6.09 -10.97 23.00
N ALA A 119 -5.82 -11.49 21.80
CA ALA A 119 -6.19 -12.85 21.42
C ALA A 119 -5.47 -13.91 22.25
N LEU A 120 -4.16 -13.76 22.50
CA LEU A 120 -3.37 -14.69 23.33
C LEU A 120 -3.83 -14.70 24.79
N THR A 121 -4.09 -13.51 25.38
CA THR A 121 -4.57 -13.40 26.75
C THR A 121 -5.92 -14.08 26.91
N ALA A 122 -6.87 -13.79 26.02
CA ALA A 122 -8.18 -14.41 26.06
C ALA A 122 -8.11 -15.95 25.85
N ALA A 123 -7.25 -16.43 24.94
CA ALA A 123 -7.06 -17.88 24.73
C ALA A 123 -6.41 -18.56 25.93
N ALA A 124 -5.51 -17.91 26.64
CA ALA A 124 -4.93 -18.40 27.86
C ALA A 124 -5.99 -18.56 28.97
N GLU A 125 -6.97 -17.66 29.04
CA GLU A 125 -8.06 -17.70 30.00
C GLU A 125 -9.15 -18.73 29.65
N THR A 126 -9.62 -18.70 28.38
CA THR A 126 -10.84 -19.41 27.95
C THR A 126 -10.57 -20.67 27.12
N GLY A 127 -9.34 -20.88 26.69
CA GLY A 127 -8.96 -22.02 25.84
C GLY A 127 -8.94 -21.74 24.35
N ALA A 128 -9.78 -20.80 23.85
CA ALA A 128 -9.83 -20.40 22.45
C ALA A 128 -10.29 -18.94 22.30
N ALA A 129 -9.61 -18.18 21.44
CA ALA A 129 -10.01 -16.82 21.12
C ALA A 129 -9.58 -16.41 19.71
N ALA A 130 -10.29 -15.45 19.14
CA ALA A 130 -9.97 -14.85 17.85
C ALA A 130 -10.30 -13.36 17.82
N PRO A 131 -9.47 -12.51 17.18
CA PRO A 131 -9.82 -11.12 16.94
C PRO A 131 -10.93 -11.04 15.90
N ALA A 132 -11.86 -10.11 16.10
CA ALA A 132 -12.95 -9.87 15.18
C ALA A 132 -13.36 -8.40 15.16
N VAL A 133 -13.87 -7.93 14.03
CA VAL A 133 -14.39 -6.58 13.88
C VAL A 133 -15.90 -6.62 13.56
N PRO A 134 -16.71 -5.68 14.08
CA PRO A 134 -18.11 -5.59 13.69
C PRO A 134 -18.28 -5.43 12.17
N VAL A 135 -19.29 -6.09 11.61
CA VAL A 135 -19.59 -5.94 10.17
C VAL A 135 -20.19 -4.56 9.93
N LYS A 136 -19.67 -3.82 8.93
CA LYS A 136 -20.10 -2.47 8.60
C LYS A 136 -21.35 -2.45 7.71
N ASP A 137 -21.44 -3.36 6.75
CA ASP A 137 -22.53 -3.42 5.79
C ASP A 137 -23.67 -4.32 6.26
N THR A 138 -24.86 -4.11 5.71
CA THR A 138 -25.98 -5.02 5.94
C THR A 138 -25.74 -6.33 5.20
N VAL A 139 -25.69 -7.44 5.94
CA VAL A 139 -25.52 -8.79 5.39
C VAL A 139 -26.86 -9.37 5.00
N LYS A 140 -26.94 -9.99 3.83
CA LYS A 140 -28.10 -10.74 3.34
C LYS A 140 -27.74 -12.20 3.18
N VAL A 141 -28.61 -13.09 3.65
CA VAL A 141 -28.58 -14.51 3.29
C VAL A 141 -29.45 -14.65 2.05
N ALA A 142 -28.91 -15.24 0.98
CA ALA A 142 -29.60 -15.39 -0.30
C ALA A 142 -29.46 -16.82 -0.83
N ASP A 143 -30.43 -17.25 -1.62
CA ASP A 143 -30.35 -18.49 -2.39
C ASP A 143 -29.45 -18.34 -3.63
N PRO A 144 -29.14 -19.43 -4.36
CA PRO A 144 -28.30 -19.38 -5.55
C PRO A 144 -28.83 -18.51 -6.70
N SER A 145 -30.13 -18.15 -6.69
CA SER A 145 -30.75 -17.24 -7.67
C SER A 145 -30.57 -15.75 -7.30
N GLY A 146 -30.02 -15.46 -6.12
CA GLY A 146 -29.87 -14.10 -5.59
C GLY A 146 -31.10 -13.60 -4.81
N ARG A 147 -32.14 -14.43 -4.59
CA ARG A 147 -33.30 -14.07 -3.77
C ARG A 147 -32.90 -14.02 -2.30
N VAL A 148 -33.21 -12.92 -1.64
CA VAL A 148 -32.93 -12.74 -0.20
C VAL A 148 -33.85 -13.67 0.61
N LEU A 149 -33.25 -14.48 1.49
CA LEU A 149 -33.92 -15.39 2.41
C LEU A 149 -34.01 -14.80 3.82
N ASP A 150 -32.93 -14.09 4.27
CA ASP A 150 -32.87 -13.53 5.62
C ASP A 150 -31.95 -12.30 5.65
N THR A 151 -32.11 -11.50 6.70
CA THR A 151 -31.24 -10.34 7.01
C THR A 151 -30.91 -10.41 8.49
N PRO A 152 -29.79 -11.05 8.85
CA PRO A 152 -29.37 -11.15 10.25
C PRO A 152 -29.15 -9.77 10.89
N ASP A 153 -29.37 -9.69 12.21
CA ASP A 153 -29.09 -8.47 12.95
C ASP A 153 -27.60 -8.15 12.93
N ARG A 154 -27.23 -7.05 12.27
CA ARG A 154 -25.85 -6.61 12.11
C ARG A 154 -25.13 -6.41 13.46
N ALA A 155 -25.85 -6.06 14.53
CA ALA A 155 -25.25 -5.87 15.86
C ALA A 155 -24.62 -7.16 16.41
N THR A 156 -25.02 -8.31 15.92
CA THR A 156 -24.50 -9.64 16.32
C THR A 156 -23.47 -10.22 15.35
N LEU A 157 -23.17 -9.52 14.25
CA LEU A 157 -22.28 -10.02 13.20
C LEU A 157 -20.88 -9.46 13.32
N TYR A 158 -19.91 -10.36 13.32
CA TYR A 158 -18.49 -10.05 13.37
C TYR A 158 -17.72 -10.72 12.23
N ALA A 159 -16.79 -9.99 11.62
CA ALA A 159 -15.83 -10.55 10.67
C ALA A 159 -14.59 -11.00 11.44
N VAL A 160 -14.40 -12.31 11.52
CA VAL A 160 -13.30 -12.93 12.27
C VAL A 160 -11.99 -12.78 11.51
N GLN A 161 -10.94 -12.48 12.25
CA GLN A 161 -9.59 -12.28 11.75
C GLN A 161 -8.64 -13.37 12.29
N THR A 162 -7.35 -13.24 12.01
CA THR A 162 -6.28 -14.03 12.61
C THR A 162 -5.21 -13.09 13.22
N PRO A 163 -4.44 -13.53 14.23
CA PRO A 163 -4.25 -14.93 14.68
C PRO A 163 -5.45 -15.47 15.46
N GLN A 164 -5.88 -16.69 15.16
CA GLN A 164 -6.80 -17.45 15.98
C GLN A 164 -5.96 -18.23 16.99
N CYS A 165 -6.21 -18.01 18.28
CA CYS A 165 -5.34 -18.48 19.36
C CYS A 165 -6.04 -19.57 20.20
N PHE A 166 -5.29 -20.64 20.52
CA PHE A 166 -5.85 -21.81 21.19
C PHE A 166 -4.86 -22.42 22.19
N ARG A 167 -5.38 -23.05 23.25
CA ARG A 167 -4.61 -24.03 23.99
C ARG A 167 -4.37 -25.26 23.10
N ARG A 168 -3.10 -25.58 22.84
CA ARG A 168 -2.69 -26.64 21.93
C ARG A 168 -3.34 -27.99 22.25
N ALA A 169 -3.46 -28.33 23.53
CA ALA A 169 -4.10 -29.57 23.97
C ALA A 169 -5.60 -29.62 23.56
N LEU A 170 -6.34 -28.50 23.76
CA LEU A 170 -7.75 -28.43 23.37
C LEU A 170 -7.92 -28.47 21.85
N TYR A 171 -6.99 -27.86 21.10
CA TYR A 171 -7.01 -27.93 19.65
C TYR A 171 -6.83 -29.39 19.15
N THR A 172 -5.90 -30.12 19.74
CA THR A 172 -5.70 -31.53 19.42
C THR A 172 -6.95 -32.40 19.75
N GLN A 173 -7.61 -32.11 20.88
CA GLN A 173 -8.87 -32.73 21.25
C GLN A 173 -9.99 -32.43 20.23
N ALA A 174 -10.13 -31.17 19.82
CA ALA A 174 -11.12 -30.76 18.80
C ALA A 174 -10.89 -31.48 17.47
N LEU A 175 -9.62 -31.58 17.02
CA LEU A 175 -9.26 -32.32 15.81
C LEU A 175 -9.65 -33.81 15.88
N ALA A 176 -9.53 -34.43 17.04
CA ALA A 176 -9.92 -35.84 17.24
C ALA A 176 -11.44 -36.02 17.28
N ALA A 177 -12.18 -35.03 17.79
CA ALA A 177 -13.63 -35.07 17.92
C ALA A 177 -14.39 -34.78 16.61
N VAL A 178 -13.82 -33.92 15.74
CA VAL A 178 -14.47 -33.47 14.50
C VAL A 178 -13.93 -34.25 13.31
N THR A 179 -14.65 -35.32 12.97
CA THR A 179 -14.28 -36.25 11.88
C THR A 179 -15.43 -36.45 10.89
N GLY A 180 -15.18 -37.13 9.79
CA GLY A 180 -16.19 -37.48 8.80
C GLY A 180 -16.89 -36.26 8.16
N GLU A 181 -18.23 -36.25 8.14
CA GLU A 181 -19.01 -35.15 7.55
C GLU A 181 -18.85 -33.82 8.31
N LYS A 182 -18.71 -33.86 9.64
CA LYS A 182 -18.48 -32.66 10.44
C LYS A 182 -17.19 -31.94 10.02
N ALA A 183 -16.14 -32.68 9.68
CA ALA A 183 -14.87 -32.08 9.24
C ALA A 183 -15.00 -31.27 7.94
N ARG A 184 -16.01 -31.56 7.10
CA ARG A 184 -16.29 -30.81 5.86
C ARG A 184 -16.94 -29.45 6.12
N LEU A 185 -17.51 -29.26 7.31
CA LEU A 185 -18.14 -28.01 7.73
C LEU A 185 -17.14 -27.00 8.33
N VAL A 186 -15.90 -27.42 8.58
CA VAL A 186 -14.86 -26.57 9.14
C VAL A 186 -14.45 -25.50 8.11
N THR A 187 -14.72 -24.25 8.39
CA THR A 187 -14.38 -23.10 7.55
C THR A 187 -13.10 -22.40 8.03
N ASP A 188 -12.88 -22.36 9.35
CA ASP A 188 -11.69 -21.82 10.01
C ASP A 188 -11.39 -22.60 11.30
N ASP A 189 -10.37 -22.17 12.07
CA ASP A 189 -9.96 -22.89 13.27
C ASP A 189 -10.95 -22.67 14.42
N CYS A 190 -11.69 -21.57 14.46
CA CYS A 190 -12.76 -21.34 15.44
C CYS A 190 -13.94 -22.29 15.20
N SER A 191 -14.36 -22.46 13.97
CA SER A 191 -15.46 -23.38 13.62
C SER A 191 -15.16 -24.84 13.96
N LEU A 192 -13.88 -25.25 13.98
CA LEU A 192 -13.46 -26.55 14.51
C LEU A 192 -13.84 -26.71 15.99
N PHE A 193 -13.57 -25.65 16.81
CA PHE A 193 -13.93 -25.67 18.23
C PHE A 193 -15.44 -25.67 18.45
N GLU A 194 -16.17 -24.87 17.70
CA GLU A 194 -17.64 -24.82 17.74
C GLU A 194 -18.25 -26.18 17.44
N LEU A 195 -17.78 -26.85 16.38
CA LEU A 195 -18.23 -28.20 16.00
C LEU A 195 -17.84 -29.29 17.03
N ALA A 196 -16.77 -29.06 17.78
CA ALA A 196 -16.36 -29.90 18.92
C ALA A 196 -17.15 -29.58 20.22
N GLY A 197 -18.03 -28.58 20.24
CA GLY A 197 -18.76 -28.13 21.41
C GLY A 197 -17.92 -27.32 22.40
N LEU A 198 -16.81 -26.76 21.95
CA LEU A 198 -15.92 -25.94 22.78
C LEU A 198 -16.18 -24.45 22.51
N PRO A 199 -16.20 -23.59 23.55
CA PRO A 199 -16.45 -22.16 23.38
C PRO A 199 -15.25 -21.46 22.73
N VAL A 200 -15.55 -20.43 21.93
CA VAL A 200 -14.57 -19.49 21.38
C VAL A 200 -14.93 -18.07 21.81
N ARG A 201 -13.94 -17.32 22.30
CA ARG A 201 -14.11 -15.91 22.69
C ARG A 201 -13.65 -14.98 21.55
N LEU A 202 -14.49 -14.04 21.15
CA LEU A 202 -14.05 -12.97 20.28
C LEU A 202 -13.36 -11.87 21.09
N THR A 203 -12.26 -11.35 20.56
CA THR A 203 -11.56 -10.17 21.06
C THR A 203 -11.65 -9.03 20.07
N GLU A 204 -11.32 -7.82 20.49
CA GLU A 204 -11.29 -6.66 19.59
C GLU A 204 -10.22 -6.88 18.52
N GLY A 205 -10.66 -6.80 17.25
CA GLY A 205 -9.82 -6.84 16.06
C GLY A 205 -9.52 -5.43 15.56
N ASP A 206 -8.79 -5.35 14.44
CA ASP A 206 -8.46 -4.09 13.79
C ASP A 206 -8.83 -4.17 12.30
N TYR A 207 -9.52 -3.17 11.75
CA TYR A 207 -9.81 -3.09 10.32
C TYR A 207 -8.53 -3.00 9.46
N ALA A 208 -7.43 -2.49 10.02
CA ALA A 208 -6.12 -2.53 9.38
C ALA A 208 -5.55 -3.95 9.24
N ASN A 209 -5.95 -4.90 10.08
CA ASN A 209 -5.59 -6.32 9.98
C ASN A 209 -6.42 -7.06 8.92
N TYR A 210 -6.61 -6.45 7.74
CA TYR A 210 -7.35 -7.07 6.64
C TYR A 210 -6.52 -8.17 5.95
N LYS A 211 -7.22 -9.08 5.29
CA LYS A 211 -6.61 -10.16 4.51
C LYS A 211 -6.45 -9.70 3.07
N ILE A 212 -5.24 -9.71 2.55
CA ILE A 212 -4.97 -9.45 1.14
C ILE A 212 -5.57 -10.61 0.33
N THR A 213 -6.63 -10.33 -0.43
CA THR A 213 -7.39 -11.31 -1.21
C THR A 213 -7.58 -10.93 -2.66
N THR A 214 -7.54 -9.62 -2.96
CA THR A 214 -7.72 -9.03 -4.29
C THR A 214 -6.58 -8.04 -4.58
N LYS A 215 -6.49 -7.58 -5.85
CA LYS A 215 -5.49 -6.58 -6.25
C LYS A 215 -5.74 -5.22 -5.59
N GLU A 216 -6.99 -4.89 -5.34
CA GLU A 216 -7.42 -3.64 -4.68
C GLU A 216 -6.92 -3.58 -3.24
N ASP A 217 -6.80 -4.74 -2.56
CA ASP A 217 -6.26 -4.78 -1.20
C ASP A 217 -4.79 -4.35 -1.14
N LEU A 218 -4.02 -4.55 -2.21
CA LEU A 218 -2.63 -4.11 -2.32
C LEU A 218 -2.50 -2.60 -2.56
N GLN A 219 -3.52 -1.98 -3.13
CA GLN A 219 -3.52 -0.54 -3.41
C GLN A 219 -3.76 0.32 -2.16
N LYS A 220 -4.30 -0.27 -1.08
CA LYS A 220 -4.52 0.43 0.20
C LYS A 220 -3.24 0.89 0.89
N GLU A 221 -2.11 0.30 0.53
CA GLU A 221 -0.79 0.58 1.12
C GLU A 221 0.08 1.53 0.26
N LYS A 222 -0.49 2.15 -0.78
CA LYS A 222 0.25 3.13 -1.56
C LYS A 222 0.57 4.34 -0.71
N THR A 223 1.85 4.61 -0.54
CA THR A 223 2.34 5.80 0.15
C THR A 223 2.26 6.99 -0.79
N MET A 224 1.42 7.98 -0.47
CA MET A 224 1.42 9.26 -1.18
C MET A 224 2.69 10.04 -0.85
N ARG A 225 3.34 10.59 -1.88
CA ARG A 225 4.55 11.40 -1.76
C ARG A 225 4.31 12.77 -2.39
N ILE A 226 4.85 13.80 -1.77
CA ILE A 226 4.71 15.18 -2.23
C ILE A 226 6.09 15.69 -2.65
N GLY A 227 6.16 16.35 -3.79
CA GLY A 227 7.33 17.11 -4.22
C GLY A 227 6.95 18.55 -4.53
N HIS A 228 7.93 19.43 -4.40
CA HIS A 228 7.85 20.84 -4.75
C HIS A 228 8.94 21.17 -5.77
N GLY A 229 8.57 21.90 -6.81
CA GLY A 229 9.50 22.44 -7.81
C GLY A 229 9.37 23.95 -7.89
N TYR A 230 10.48 24.60 -8.20
CA TYR A 230 10.58 26.04 -8.41
C TYR A 230 11.54 26.30 -9.58
N ASP A 231 11.12 27.16 -10.50
CA ASP A 231 12.00 27.62 -11.57
C ASP A 231 11.77 29.12 -11.85
N VAL A 232 12.78 29.78 -12.40
CA VAL A 232 12.75 31.21 -12.74
C VAL A 232 13.60 31.51 -13.96
N HIS A 233 13.03 32.27 -14.90
CA HIS A 233 13.74 32.71 -16.07
C HIS A 233 13.60 34.23 -16.30
N ARG A 234 14.67 34.83 -16.83
CA ARG A 234 14.69 36.25 -17.19
C ARG A 234 13.90 36.53 -18.48
N LEU A 235 13.14 37.59 -18.52
CA LEU A 235 12.50 38.10 -19.73
C LEU A 235 13.51 38.88 -20.60
N VAL A 236 13.59 38.52 -21.88
CA VAL A 236 14.45 39.16 -22.90
C VAL A 236 13.68 39.39 -24.18
N GLU A 237 14.15 40.37 -24.97
CA GLU A 237 13.60 40.64 -26.31
C GLU A 237 13.99 39.54 -27.32
N ASP A 238 13.32 39.49 -28.46
CA ASP A 238 13.60 38.59 -29.60
C ASP A 238 13.49 37.09 -29.28
N ARG A 239 12.71 36.73 -28.25
CA ARG A 239 12.33 35.34 -27.96
C ARG A 239 10.83 35.17 -27.85
N LYS A 240 10.33 34.00 -28.23
CA LYS A 240 8.93 33.61 -27.98
C LYS A 240 8.73 33.35 -26.52
N LEU A 241 7.58 33.72 -25.96
CA LEU A 241 7.14 33.33 -24.63
C LEU A 241 6.36 32.03 -24.72
N ILE A 242 6.95 30.94 -24.22
CA ILE A 242 6.30 29.63 -24.14
C ILE A 242 6.05 29.31 -22.68
N MET A 243 4.85 28.84 -22.33
CA MET A 243 4.48 28.51 -20.97
C MET A 243 3.42 27.41 -20.91
N GLY A 244 3.70 26.31 -20.21
CA GLY A 244 2.86 25.12 -20.22
C GLY A 244 2.69 24.52 -21.61
N GLY A 245 3.72 24.62 -22.47
CA GLY A 245 3.69 24.22 -23.87
C GLY A 245 2.78 25.09 -24.76
N VAL A 246 2.45 26.32 -24.33
CA VAL A 246 1.60 27.27 -25.07
C VAL A 246 2.40 28.50 -25.45
N GLU A 247 2.46 28.84 -26.73
CA GLU A 247 3.03 30.11 -27.19
C GLU A 247 2.08 31.27 -26.84
N ILE A 248 2.59 32.24 -26.09
CA ILE A 248 1.84 33.39 -25.61
C ILE A 248 2.27 34.63 -26.36
N PRO A 249 1.36 35.37 -27.01
CA PRO A 249 1.68 36.62 -27.69
C PRO A 249 2.19 37.66 -26.70
N TYR A 250 3.49 37.95 -26.75
CA TYR A 250 4.15 38.97 -25.93
C TYR A 250 5.45 39.44 -26.59
N GLU A 251 5.87 40.65 -26.33
CA GLU A 251 7.07 41.28 -26.90
C GLU A 251 8.38 40.69 -26.43
N LYS A 252 8.35 39.97 -25.30
CA LYS A 252 9.51 39.32 -24.66
C LYS A 252 9.24 37.85 -24.45
N GLY A 253 10.30 37.05 -24.45
CA GLY A 253 10.25 35.64 -24.04
C GLY A 253 11.28 35.32 -22.97
N LEU A 254 11.26 34.10 -22.49
CA LEU A 254 12.16 33.67 -21.43
C LEU A 254 13.52 33.22 -21.96
N LEU A 255 14.59 33.58 -21.25
CA LEU A 255 15.96 33.20 -21.56
C LEU A 255 16.30 31.86 -20.93
N GLY A 256 16.67 30.85 -21.72
CA GLY A 256 17.13 29.54 -21.28
C GLY A 256 17.72 28.75 -22.45
N HIS A 257 18.23 27.54 -22.15
CA HIS A 257 18.85 26.65 -23.12
C HIS A 257 17.83 25.87 -23.95
N SER A 258 16.66 25.55 -23.35
CA SER A 258 15.49 24.97 -24.03
C SER A 258 14.56 26.07 -24.58
N ASP A 259 13.26 25.78 -24.71
CA ASP A 259 12.22 26.79 -24.92
C ASP A 259 11.97 27.68 -23.68
N ALA A 260 12.66 27.38 -22.57
CA ALA A 260 12.60 28.10 -21.29
C ALA A 260 11.20 28.14 -20.66
N ASP A 261 10.43 27.07 -20.78
CA ASP A 261 9.10 26.96 -20.19
C ASP A 261 9.20 26.75 -18.66
N VAL A 262 9.24 27.85 -17.93
CA VAL A 262 9.41 27.90 -16.47
C VAL A 262 8.32 27.12 -15.73
N LEU A 263 7.09 27.01 -16.30
CA LEU A 263 6.01 26.25 -15.68
C LEU A 263 6.26 24.75 -15.77
N LEU A 264 6.65 24.25 -16.94
CA LEU A 264 6.92 22.83 -17.13
C LEU A 264 8.18 22.40 -16.38
N HIS A 265 9.21 23.24 -16.27
CA HIS A 265 10.39 22.95 -15.48
C HIS A 265 10.03 22.78 -13.98
N ALA A 266 9.27 23.73 -13.40
CA ALA A 266 8.81 23.62 -12.03
C ALA A 266 7.93 22.36 -11.81
N VAL A 267 7.08 22.00 -12.77
CA VAL A 267 6.27 20.76 -12.70
C VAL A 267 7.13 19.51 -12.75
N MET A 268 8.13 19.45 -13.64
CA MET A 268 9.04 18.31 -13.73
C MET A 268 9.84 18.12 -12.45
N ASP A 269 10.38 19.18 -11.87
CA ASP A 269 11.11 19.16 -10.60
C ASP A 269 10.22 18.71 -9.44
N ALA A 270 8.96 19.18 -9.39
CA ALA A 270 8.02 18.73 -8.38
C ALA A 270 7.79 17.21 -8.46
N VAL A 271 7.63 16.67 -9.66
CA VAL A 271 7.36 15.24 -9.89
C VAL A 271 8.59 14.39 -9.59
N LEU A 272 9.78 14.77 -10.08
CA LEU A 272 11.05 14.09 -9.81
C LEU A 272 11.41 14.14 -8.32
N GLY A 273 11.26 15.30 -7.68
CA GLY A 273 11.50 15.49 -6.26
C GLY A 273 10.59 14.63 -5.39
N ALA A 274 9.29 14.49 -5.75
CA ALA A 274 8.37 13.58 -5.05
C ALA A 274 8.85 12.13 -5.07
N ALA A 275 9.47 11.70 -6.18
CA ALA A 275 10.05 10.36 -6.34
C ALA A 275 11.46 10.21 -5.72
N ALA A 276 12.05 11.29 -5.21
CA ALA A 276 13.43 11.37 -4.74
C ALA A 276 14.46 11.03 -5.85
N LEU A 277 14.17 11.47 -7.09
CA LEU A 277 15.02 11.26 -8.27
C LEU A 277 15.84 12.50 -8.67
N GLY A 278 15.95 13.51 -7.78
CA GLY A 278 16.68 14.75 -8.05
C GLY A 278 15.84 15.77 -8.82
N ASP A 279 16.46 16.46 -9.76
CA ASP A 279 15.92 17.56 -10.55
C ASP A 279 16.07 17.31 -12.06
N ILE A 280 15.53 18.23 -12.88
CA ILE A 280 15.57 18.10 -14.35
C ILE A 280 17.01 18.13 -14.89
N ASP A 281 17.93 18.87 -14.27
CA ASP A 281 19.31 18.99 -14.75
C ASP A 281 20.09 17.67 -14.65
N GLN A 282 19.74 16.81 -13.71
CA GLN A 282 20.32 15.47 -13.58
C GLN A 282 19.88 14.52 -14.72
N HIS A 283 18.68 14.73 -15.25
CA HIS A 283 18.12 13.89 -16.32
C HIS A 283 18.33 14.51 -17.72
N PHE A 284 18.37 15.81 -17.84
CA PHE A 284 18.49 16.56 -19.09
C PHE A 284 19.52 17.69 -18.95
N PRO A 285 20.82 17.37 -18.87
CA PRO A 285 21.86 18.34 -18.57
C PRO A 285 21.92 19.47 -19.62
N ASP A 286 21.97 20.73 -19.18
CA ASP A 286 22.04 21.92 -20.02
C ASP A 286 23.29 21.95 -20.92
N ASN A 287 24.36 21.23 -20.56
CA ASN A 287 25.59 21.14 -21.33
C ASN A 287 25.55 20.05 -22.43
N ASP A 288 24.48 19.27 -22.52
CA ASP A 288 24.30 18.28 -23.59
C ASP A 288 23.66 18.94 -24.83
N PRO A 289 24.37 18.95 -25.98
CA PRO A 289 23.84 19.50 -27.23
C PRO A 289 22.52 18.85 -27.70
N ALA A 290 22.20 17.65 -27.21
CA ALA A 290 20.96 16.94 -27.57
C ALA A 290 19.71 17.68 -27.06
N TYR A 291 19.83 18.45 -25.96
CA TYR A 291 18.69 19.18 -25.35
C TYR A 291 18.66 20.67 -25.72
N LYS A 292 19.60 21.15 -26.54
CA LYS A 292 19.60 22.56 -26.99
C LYS A 292 18.36 22.87 -27.82
N GLY A 293 17.52 23.78 -27.33
CA GLY A 293 16.24 24.12 -27.97
C GLY A 293 15.17 23.04 -27.83
N ALA A 294 15.32 22.14 -26.87
CA ALA A 294 14.35 21.07 -26.61
C ALA A 294 12.96 21.64 -26.26
N ASP A 295 11.93 20.98 -26.70
CA ASP A 295 10.53 21.21 -26.32
C ASP A 295 10.31 20.67 -24.90
N SER A 296 10.07 21.57 -23.93
CA SER A 296 9.86 21.19 -22.53
C SER A 296 8.64 20.29 -22.33
N LEU A 297 7.65 20.33 -23.25
CA LEU A 297 6.52 19.41 -23.21
C LEU A 297 6.95 17.97 -23.58
N ALA A 298 7.92 17.80 -24.50
CA ALA A 298 8.50 16.50 -24.78
C ALA A 298 9.31 15.97 -23.59
N LEU A 299 10.10 16.84 -22.93
CA LEU A 299 10.82 16.48 -21.69
C LEU A 299 9.86 16.09 -20.56
N THR A 300 8.72 16.77 -20.43
CA THR A 300 7.68 16.44 -19.45
C THR A 300 7.12 15.03 -19.67
N ARG A 301 6.90 14.61 -20.91
CA ARG A 301 6.49 13.23 -21.24
C ARG A 301 7.56 12.21 -20.87
N GLU A 302 8.83 12.56 -21.05
CA GLU A 302 9.94 11.69 -20.66
C GLU A 302 10.03 11.55 -19.11
N VAL A 303 9.82 12.63 -18.36
CA VAL A 303 9.68 12.57 -16.89
C VAL A 303 8.53 11.65 -16.49
N ALA A 304 7.38 11.74 -17.17
CA ALA A 304 6.26 10.83 -16.91
C ALA A 304 6.65 9.35 -17.12
N ARG A 305 7.46 9.06 -18.16
CA ARG A 305 7.99 7.71 -18.41
C ARG A 305 8.93 7.27 -17.30
N ILE A 306 9.88 8.12 -16.90
CA ILE A 306 10.84 7.84 -15.81
C ILE A 306 10.11 7.51 -14.51
N ILE A 307 9.11 8.29 -14.13
CA ILE A 307 8.30 8.09 -12.93
C ILE A 307 7.57 6.73 -12.98
N ALA A 308 6.99 6.39 -14.13
CA ALA A 308 6.29 5.12 -14.31
C ALA A 308 7.24 3.91 -14.22
N GLU A 309 8.46 4.01 -14.73
CA GLU A 309 9.50 2.97 -14.64
C GLU A 309 9.95 2.72 -13.18
N HIS A 310 9.89 3.75 -12.34
CA HIS A 310 10.15 3.63 -10.90
C HIS A 310 8.91 3.19 -10.10
N GLY A 311 7.80 2.84 -10.79
CA GLY A 311 6.60 2.31 -10.16
C GLY A 311 5.66 3.36 -9.56
N TYR A 312 5.91 4.64 -9.82
CA TYR A 312 5.09 5.74 -9.35
C TYR A 312 4.07 6.19 -10.40
N LYS A 313 3.00 6.81 -9.92
CA LYS A 313 1.97 7.46 -10.75
C LYS A 313 1.68 8.83 -10.18
N VAL A 314 1.62 9.84 -11.05
CA VAL A 314 1.20 11.19 -10.64
C VAL A 314 -0.30 11.17 -10.30
N GLY A 315 -0.66 11.68 -9.14
CA GLY A 315 -2.04 11.79 -8.67
C GLY A 315 -2.68 13.13 -9.01
N ASN A 316 -1.99 14.23 -8.66
CA ASN A 316 -2.40 15.59 -9.05
C ASN A 316 -1.22 16.55 -9.07
N ILE A 317 -1.41 17.68 -9.77
CA ILE A 317 -0.43 18.78 -9.88
C ILE A 317 -1.14 20.10 -9.59
N ASP A 318 -0.53 20.93 -8.75
CA ASP A 318 -0.94 22.32 -8.51
C ASP A 318 0.25 23.25 -8.76
N ALA A 319 0.09 24.22 -9.68
CA ALA A 319 1.14 25.15 -10.05
C ALA A 319 0.68 26.60 -9.98
N THR A 320 1.60 27.49 -9.64
CA THR A 320 1.37 28.94 -9.57
C THR A 320 2.47 29.67 -10.34
N ILE A 321 2.08 30.50 -11.29
CA ILE A 321 2.98 31.35 -12.09
C ILE A 321 2.97 32.75 -11.50
N LEU A 322 4.15 33.30 -11.23
CA LEU A 322 4.37 34.67 -10.78
C LEU A 322 4.78 35.50 -12.01
N CYS A 323 3.85 36.31 -12.52
CA CYS A 323 4.02 37.02 -13.76
C CYS A 323 3.28 38.37 -13.74
N GLN A 324 3.99 39.47 -13.83
CA GLN A 324 3.39 40.81 -13.89
C GLN A 324 2.69 41.06 -15.22
N ARG A 325 3.30 40.63 -16.33
CA ARG A 325 2.77 40.68 -17.72
C ARG A 325 3.38 39.55 -18.53
N PRO A 326 2.64 39.03 -19.58
CA PRO A 326 1.28 39.36 -19.98
C PRO A 326 0.21 38.73 -19.05
N LYS A 327 -1.09 39.00 -19.30
CA LYS A 327 -2.19 38.29 -18.62
C LYS A 327 -2.29 36.86 -19.12
N LEU A 328 -2.08 35.89 -18.22
CA LEU A 328 -2.03 34.44 -18.53
C LEU A 328 -3.40 33.74 -18.48
N ALA A 329 -4.40 34.36 -17.87
CA ALA A 329 -5.71 33.73 -17.66
C ALA A 329 -6.35 33.11 -18.94
N PRO A 330 -6.29 33.71 -20.14
CA PRO A 330 -6.85 33.10 -21.35
C PRO A 330 -6.12 31.82 -21.78
N HIS A 331 -4.87 31.63 -21.38
CA HIS A 331 -3.99 30.54 -21.83
C HIS A 331 -3.97 29.37 -20.83
N ILE A 332 -4.36 29.58 -19.56
CA ILE A 332 -4.38 28.57 -18.49
C ILE A 332 -5.12 27.29 -18.90
N PRO A 333 -6.30 27.33 -19.55
CA PRO A 333 -6.99 26.09 -19.93
C PRO A 333 -6.19 25.20 -20.90
N ALA A 334 -5.37 25.79 -21.76
CA ALA A 334 -4.50 25.06 -22.68
C ALA A 334 -3.29 24.47 -21.95
N MET A 335 -2.63 25.24 -21.07
CA MET A 335 -1.52 24.77 -20.21
C MET A 335 -1.94 23.56 -19.37
N ARG A 336 -3.11 23.62 -18.73
CA ARG A 336 -3.67 22.51 -17.94
C ARG A 336 -3.86 21.25 -18.78
N ARG A 337 -4.39 21.37 -20.00
CA ARG A 337 -4.55 20.23 -20.91
C ARG A 337 -3.21 19.61 -21.29
N ASN A 338 -2.24 20.43 -21.68
CA ASN A 338 -0.91 19.96 -22.07
C ASN A 338 -0.21 19.18 -20.95
N ILE A 339 -0.27 19.69 -19.70
CA ILE A 339 0.29 19.01 -18.52
C ILE A 339 -0.48 17.72 -18.24
N ALA A 340 -1.82 17.77 -18.27
CA ALA A 340 -2.66 16.59 -18.04
C ALA A 340 -2.36 15.48 -19.07
N ASP A 341 -2.28 15.84 -20.35
CA ASP A 341 -1.99 14.89 -21.43
C ASP A 341 -0.57 14.29 -21.29
N ALA A 342 0.42 15.10 -20.87
CA ALA A 342 1.80 14.64 -20.70
C ALA A 342 1.93 13.57 -19.61
N PHE A 343 1.17 13.68 -18.52
CA PHE A 343 1.18 12.73 -17.40
C PHE A 343 0.05 11.69 -17.44
N GLY A 344 -0.82 11.74 -18.49
CA GLY A 344 -1.97 10.83 -18.58
C GLY A 344 -3.02 11.07 -17.48
N LEU A 345 -3.19 12.33 -17.07
CA LEU A 345 -4.12 12.75 -16.02
C LEU A 345 -5.44 13.28 -16.59
N PRO A 346 -6.55 13.19 -15.85
CA PRO A 346 -7.72 13.98 -16.15
C PRO A 346 -7.43 15.47 -15.90
N VAL A 347 -8.00 16.38 -16.69
CA VAL A 347 -7.71 17.84 -16.62
C VAL A 347 -8.06 18.44 -15.24
N ASP A 348 -9.00 17.87 -14.52
CA ASP A 348 -9.40 18.30 -13.17
C ASP A 348 -8.37 17.92 -12.08
N ALA A 349 -7.43 17.03 -12.38
CA ALA A 349 -6.29 16.73 -11.51
C ALA A 349 -5.13 17.73 -11.68
N VAL A 350 -5.21 18.67 -12.63
CA VAL A 350 -4.17 19.69 -12.89
C VAL A 350 -4.74 21.07 -12.64
N SER A 351 -4.16 21.79 -11.67
CA SER A 351 -4.43 23.20 -11.40
C SER A 351 -3.26 24.06 -11.85
N VAL A 352 -3.54 25.14 -12.57
CA VAL A 352 -2.57 26.20 -12.91
C VAL A 352 -3.20 27.53 -12.56
N LYS A 353 -2.49 28.32 -11.78
CA LYS A 353 -2.87 29.67 -11.35
C LYS A 353 -1.80 30.65 -11.78
N ALA A 354 -2.17 31.90 -11.98
CA ALA A 354 -1.23 32.98 -12.23
C ALA A 354 -1.57 34.16 -11.31
N THR A 355 -0.55 34.77 -10.75
CA THR A 355 -0.67 35.95 -9.89
C THR A 355 0.39 36.98 -10.23
N THR A 356 0.14 38.24 -9.90
CA THR A 356 1.15 39.31 -9.87
C THR A 356 1.78 39.36 -8.49
N GLU A 357 2.92 40.02 -8.35
CA GLU A 357 3.53 40.37 -7.07
C GLU A 357 3.37 41.86 -6.75
N GLU A 358 2.33 42.51 -7.28
CA GLU A 358 1.96 43.90 -6.97
C GLU A 358 3.14 44.87 -7.15
N HIS A 359 3.96 44.68 -8.19
CA HIS A 359 5.18 45.44 -8.50
C HIS A 359 6.33 45.26 -7.49
N LEU A 360 6.31 44.22 -6.67
CA LEU A 360 7.39 43.85 -5.76
C LEU A 360 8.31 42.80 -6.38
N GLY A 361 9.62 42.94 -6.11
CA GLY A 361 10.62 41.97 -6.58
C GLY A 361 10.79 41.92 -8.09
N PHE A 362 11.64 41.02 -8.57
CA PHE A 362 12.02 40.94 -9.97
C PHE A 362 10.86 40.51 -10.90
N THR A 363 9.94 39.70 -10.41
CA THR A 363 8.74 39.31 -11.16
C THR A 363 7.73 40.44 -11.24
N GLY A 364 7.53 41.18 -10.13
CA GLY A 364 6.68 42.36 -10.07
C GLY A 364 7.23 43.55 -10.88
N GLU A 365 8.54 43.64 -11.03
CA GLU A 365 9.21 44.63 -11.90
C GLU A 365 9.19 44.19 -13.38
N GLY A 366 8.76 42.95 -13.69
CA GLY A 366 8.73 42.45 -15.08
C GLY A 366 10.11 42.09 -15.63
N LEU A 367 11.08 41.78 -14.79
CA LEU A 367 12.42 41.35 -15.20
C LEU A 367 12.50 39.86 -15.48
N GLY A 368 11.56 39.08 -14.99
CA GLY A 368 11.47 37.64 -15.18
C GLY A 368 10.09 37.09 -14.84
N ILE A 369 9.93 35.80 -15.06
CA ILE A 369 8.75 35.02 -14.64
C ILE A 369 9.25 33.84 -13.79
N ALA A 370 8.56 33.55 -12.70
CA ALA A 370 8.82 32.39 -11.85
C ALA A 370 7.59 31.47 -11.81
N ALA A 371 7.82 30.21 -11.53
CA ALA A 371 6.76 29.24 -11.27
C ALA A 371 7.08 28.35 -10.08
N HIS A 372 6.07 28.05 -9.31
CA HIS A 372 6.07 27.02 -8.29
C HIS A 372 5.12 25.90 -8.69
N ALA A 373 5.50 24.67 -8.43
CA ALA A 373 4.62 23.53 -8.59
C ALA A 373 4.71 22.62 -7.38
N VAL A 374 3.58 21.98 -7.07
CA VAL A 374 3.49 20.85 -6.11
C VAL A 374 2.88 19.69 -6.85
N ALA A 375 3.50 18.53 -6.74
CA ALA A 375 2.99 17.28 -7.29
C ALA A 375 2.78 16.25 -6.18
N LEU A 376 1.69 15.50 -6.27
CA LEU A 376 1.42 14.33 -5.47
C LEU A 376 1.59 13.10 -6.36
N ILE A 377 2.40 12.14 -5.90
CA ILE A 377 2.57 10.84 -6.56
C ILE A 377 2.22 9.68 -5.63
N GLU A 378 1.80 8.56 -6.21
CA GLU A 378 1.43 7.33 -5.49
C GLU A 378 2.11 6.08 -6.09
#